data_1ccd44e3287b16649f2786316a86afeb
#
_entry.id   1ccd44e3287b16649f2786316a86afeb
#
_cell.length_a   1.000
_cell.length_b   1.000
_cell.length_c   1.000
_cell.angle_alpha   90.00
_cell.angle_beta   90.00
_cell.angle_gamma   90.00
#
_symmetry.space_group_name_H-M   'P 1'
#
loop_
_entity.id
_entity.type
_entity.pdbx_description
1 polymer ?
#
loop_
_entity_poly.entity_id
_entity_poly.type
_entity_poly.pdbx_seq_one_letter_code
_entity_poly.pdbx_strand_id
1 'polypeptide(L)'
;MSADEFQELWKAYDAKLERSMEQNKRLLEEVRSQKMRTSFGWLLFRKFFMIVFGILWNVFCGKLAWHFRTEPVFVTAMALLIGCTSLTICGYVVQVLLIVQINMTKAILNTQKQLAQLEAVIVGTYRVSILQAPIWTFFFLTKGMIATMGPAAWIIQGSVTVIFIVGVIWLYRKITVANIDKKWMRMLLNGLGVEQIGRARRFIREIREFGAEA
;
A
#
# COMPACT_ATOMS: atom_id res chain seq x y z
N MET A 1 22.84 26.07 56.00
CA MET A 1 22.17 25.04 55.23
C MET A 1 22.70 23.71 55.74
N SER A 2 21.84 22.97 56.42
CA SER A 2 22.24 21.67 56.98
C SER A 2 22.33 20.60 55.86
N ALA A 3 23.08 19.54 56.09
CA ALA A 3 23.20 18.45 55.13
C ALA A 3 21.82 17.81 54.79
N ASP A 4 20.92 17.81 55.80
CA ASP A 4 19.57 17.28 55.68
C ASP A 4 18.67 18.17 54.78
N GLU A 5 18.76 19.48 54.88
CA GLU A 5 18.03 20.42 54.00
C GLU A 5 18.48 20.29 52.55
N PHE A 6 19.76 20.03 52.29
CA PHE A 6 20.29 19.81 50.96
C PHE A 6 19.78 18.48 50.39
N GLN A 7 19.73 17.41 51.19
CA GLN A 7 19.20 16.13 50.77
C GLN A 7 17.69 16.16 50.47
N GLU A 8 16.90 16.87 51.22
CA GLU A 8 15.47 17.05 50.93
C GLU A 8 15.23 17.83 49.64
N LEU A 9 16.03 18.91 49.42
CA LEU A 9 15.94 19.71 48.21
C LEU A 9 16.35 18.92 46.97
N TRP A 10 17.37 18.07 47.10
CA TRP A 10 17.80 17.19 46.03
C TRP A 10 16.73 16.13 45.66
N LYS A 11 16.13 15.45 46.67
CA LYS A 11 15.02 14.52 46.46
C LYS A 11 13.80 15.17 45.80
N ALA A 12 13.47 16.40 46.23
CA ALA A 12 12.35 17.15 45.62
C ALA A 12 12.63 17.51 44.19
N TYR A 13 13.89 17.83 43.85
CA TYR A 13 14.32 18.14 42.48
C TYR A 13 14.29 16.89 41.57
N ASP A 14 14.80 15.75 42.04
CA ASP A 14 14.75 14.49 41.33
C ASP A 14 13.30 14.05 41.06
N ALA A 15 12.43 14.11 42.05
CA ALA A 15 11.02 13.82 41.88
C ALA A 15 10.31 14.72 40.85
N LYS A 16 10.72 16.02 40.80
CA LYS A 16 10.22 16.98 39.83
C LYS A 16 10.75 16.69 38.45
N LEU A 17 12.01 16.28 38.33
CA LEU A 17 12.66 15.89 37.09
C LEU A 17 12.01 14.62 36.49
N GLU A 18 11.81 13.59 37.32
CA GLU A 18 11.13 12.36 36.90
C GLU A 18 9.70 12.63 36.41
N ARG A 19 8.92 13.43 37.12
CA ARG A 19 7.57 13.83 36.67
C ARG A 19 7.61 14.60 35.35
N SER A 20 8.57 15.51 35.19
CA SER A 20 8.73 16.26 33.92
C SER A 20 9.12 15.34 32.77
N MET A 21 10.01 14.37 32.99
CA MET A 21 10.40 13.38 32.00
C MET A 21 9.22 12.47 31.61
N GLU A 22 8.43 12.02 32.58
CA GLU A 22 7.23 11.22 32.31
C GLU A 22 6.17 12.00 31.53
N GLN A 23 5.93 13.25 31.89
CA GLN A 23 5.02 14.14 31.14
C GLN A 23 5.50 14.38 29.71
N ASN A 24 6.78 14.65 29.51
CA ASN A 24 7.37 14.82 28.19
C ASN A 24 7.26 13.55 27.36
N LYS A 25 7.49 12.37 27.96
CA LYS A 25 7.30 11.08 27.30
C LYS A 25 5.86 10.88 26.83
N ARG A 26 4.88 11.12 27.70
CA ARG A 26 3.44 11.04 27.36
C ARG A 26 3.06 12.01 26.25
N LEU A 27 3.51 13.26 26.30
CA LEU A 27 3.26 14.26 25.26
C LEU A 27 3.85 13.85 23.91
N LEU A 28 5.07 13.32 23.91
CA LEU A 28 5.71 12.82 22.70
C LEU A 28 4.95 11.63 22.09
N GLU A 29 4.49 10.71 22.93
CA GLU A 29 3.66 9.56 22.50
C GLU A 29 2.33 10.04 21.91
N GLU A 30 1.69 11.02 22.53
CA GLU A 30 0.41 11.59 22.08
C GLU A 30 0.56 12.32 20.73
N VAL A 31 1.53 13.22 20.60
CA VAL A 31 1.82 13.96 19.36
C VAL A 31 2.17 13.00 18.22
N ARG A 32 3.01 11.98 18.49
CA ARG A 32 3.39 10.98 17.50
C ARG A 32 2.21 10.10 17.08
N SER A 33 1.37 9.69 18.05
CA SER A 33 0.17 8.90 17.78
C SER A 33 -0.82 9.69 16.92
N GLN A 34 -1.02 10.97 17.21
CA GLN A 34 -1.87 11.88 16.45
C GLN A 34 -1.35 12.05 15.00
N LYS A 35 -0.04 12.25 14.84
CA LYS A 35 0.59 12.34 13.50
C LYS A 35 0.43 11.06 12.68
N MET A 36 0.49 9.89 13.33
CA MET A 36 0.23 8.61 12.66
C MET A 36 -1.24 8.46 12.28
N ARG A 37 -2.18 8.81 13.16
CA ARG A 37 -3.62 8.78 12.87
C ARG A 37 -3.95 9.65 11.64
N THR A 38 -3.40 10.85 11.54
CA THR A 38 -3.57 11.73 10.38
C THR A 38 -2.97 11.11 9.11
N SER A 39 -1.80 10.48 9.21
CA SER A 39 -1.15 9.81 8.07
C SER A 39 -1.95 8.60 7.57
N PHE A 40 -2.55 7.82 8.46
CA PHE A 40 -3.45 6.72 8.10
C PHE A 40 -4.80 7.22 7.57
N GLY A 41 -5.31 8.34 8.09
CA GLY A 41 -6.52 8.98 7.58
C GLY A 41 -6.39 9.38 6.11
N TRP A 42 -5.27 9.99 5.73
CA TRP A 42 -4.96 10.31 4.33
C TRP A 42 -4.84 9.06 3.46
N LEU A 43 -4.23 8.00 3.99
CA LEU A 43 -4.13 6.72 3.29
C LEU A 43 -5.51 6.10 3.04
N LEU A 44 -6.40 6.11 4.03
CA LEU A 44 -7.78 5.65 3.92
C LEU A 44 -8.56 6.43 2.86
N PHE A 45 -8.49 7.78 2.89
CA PHE A 45 -9.15 8.64 1.89
C PHE A 45 -8.69 8.28 0.47
N ARG A 46 -7.39 8.11 0.27
CA ARG A 46 -6.85 7.73 -1.03
C ARG A 46 -7.31 6.33 -1.48
N LYS A 47 -7.35 5.35 -0.57
CA LYS A 47 -7.85 4.00 -0.89
C LYS A 47 -9.32 4.02 -1.24
N PHE A 48 -10.13 4.78 -0.51
CA PHE A 48 -11.54 4.98 -0.82
C PHE A 48 -11.72 5.59 -2.23
N PHE A 49 -10.97 6.63 -2.54
CA PHE A 49 -10.98 7.24 -3.87
C PHE A 49 -10.62 6.22 -4.97
N MET A 50 -9.58 5.38 -4.75
CA MET A 50 -9.20 4.33 -5.70
C MET A 50 -10.28 3.25 -5.88
N ILE A 51 -11.01 2.90 -4.82
CA ILE A 51 -12.15 1.96 -4.91
C ILE A 51 -13.25 2.56 -5.77
N VAL A 52 -13.67 3.79 -5.49
CA VAL A 52 -14.73 4.49 -6.25
C VAL A 52 -14.32 4.62 -7.72
N PHE A 53 -13.09 5.07 -7.97
CA PHE A 53 -12.55 5.20 -9.32
C PHE A 53 -12.52 3.83 -10.04
N GLY A 54 -12.09 2.77 -9.36
CA GLY A 54 -12.07 1.41 -9.93
C GLY A 54 -13.47 0.89 -10.29
N ILE A 55 -14.48 1.19 -9.46
CA ILE A 55 -15.88 0.82 -9.75
C ILE A 55 -16.37 1.59 -10.99
N LEU A 56 -16.15 2.90 -11.05
CA LEU A 56 -16.53 3.72 -12.21
C LEU A 56 -15.84 3.23 -13.48
N TRP A 57 -14.55 2.87 -13.37
CA TRP A 57 -13.77 2.29 -14.45
C TRP A 57 -14.36 0.96 -14.93
N ASN A 58 -14.73 0.06 -14.03
CA ASN A 58 -15.38 -1.20 -14.38
C ASN A 58 -16.71 -0.99 -15.10
N VAL A 59 -17.53 -0.03 -14.64
CA VAL A 59 -18.78 0.33 -15.30
C VAL A 59 -18.52 0.85 -16.72
N PHE A 60 -17.51 1.70 -16.87
CA PHE A 60 -17.09 2.23 -18.18
C PHE A 60 -16.63 1.11 -19.11
N CYS A 61 -15.75 0.22 -18.65
CA CYS A 61 -15.29 -0.94 -19.43
C CYS A 61 -16.45 -1.87 -19.80
N GLY A 62 -17.41 -2.07 -18.90
CA GLY A 62 -18.61 -2.87 -19.17
C GLY A 62 -19.49 -2.27 -20.27
N LYS A 63 -19.74 -0.95 -20.22
CA LYS A 63 -20.47 -0.24 -21.28
C LYS A 63 -19.75 -0.30 -22.61
N LEU A 64 -18.41 -0.18 -22.59
CA LEU A 64 -17.58 -0.26 -23.79
C LEU A 64 -17.60 -1.68 -24.40
N ALA A 65 -17.50 -2.71 -23.55
CA ALA A 65 -17.63 -4.11 -23.98
C ALA A 65 -19.01 -4.40 -24.61
N TRP A 66 -20.07 -3.84 -24.03
CA TRP A 66 -21.43 -3.95 -24.56
C TRP A 66 -21.56 -3.24 -25.93
N HIS A 67 -20.99 -2.05 -26.07
CA HIS A 67 -21.02 -1.30 -27.33
C HIS A 67 -20.30 -2.04 -28.46
N PHE A 68 -19.12 -2.61 -28.14
CA PHE A 68 -18.30 -3.38 -29.10
C PHE A 68 -18.52 -4.90 -29.01
N ARG A 69 -19.71 -5.35 -28.66
CA ARG A 69 -20.03 -6.79 -28.46
C ARG A 69 -19.77 -7.68 -29.67
N THR A 70 -19.69 -7.10 -30.87
CA THR A 70 -19.38 -7.80 -32.11
C THR A 70 -17.90 -8.11 -32.29
N GLU A 71 -17.02 -7.52 -31.46
CA GLU A 71 -15.56 -7.67 -31.49
C GLU A 71 -15.08 -8.63 -30.39
N PRO A 72 -14.92 -9.95 -30.66
CA PRO A 72 -14.70 -10.92 -29.59
C PRO A 72 -13.36 -10.74 -28.87
N VAL A 73 -12.30 -10.33 -29.55
CA VAL A 73 -10.98 -10.08 -28.95
C VAL A 73 -11.07 -8.93 -27.96
N PHE A 74 -11.74 -7.85 -28.38
CA PHE A 74 -11.95 -6.67 -27.54
C PHE A 74 -12.79 -7.01 -26.29
N VAL A 75 -13.91 -7.72 -26.47
CA VAL A 75 -14.79 -8.12 -25.36
C VAL A 75 -14.05 -9.02 -24.36
N THR A 76 -13.25 -9.95 -24.85
CA THR A 76 -12.44 -10.82 -24.00
C THR A 76 -11.41 -10.02 -23.20
N ALA A 77 -10.71 -9.07 -23.86
CA ALA A 77 -9.76 -8.19 -23.18
C ALA A 77 -10.46 -7.33 -22.10
N MET A 78 -11.65 -6.78 -22.39
CA MET A 78 -12.44 -6.02 -21.43
C MET A 78 -12.88 -6.88 -20.23
N ALA A 79 -13.35 -8.10 -20.47
CA ALA A 79 -13.74 -9.03 -19.42
C ALA A 79 -12.56 -9.36 -18.49
N LEU A 80 -11.37 -9.60 -19.02
CA LEU A 80 -10.15 -9.82 -18.26
C LEU A 80 -9.75 -8.57 -17.45
N LEU A 81 -9.83 -7.37 -18.05
CA LEU A 81 -9.56 -6.10 -17.36
C LEU A 81 -10.52 -5.90 -16.21
N ILE A 82 -11.83 -6.10 -16.41
CA ILE A 82 -12.84 -6.00 -15.36
C ILE A 82 -12.54 -7.00 -14.23
N GLY A 83 -12.20 -8.24 -14.56
CA GLY A 83 -11.83 -9.26 -13.58
C GLY A 83 -10.61 -8.87 -12.74
N CYS A 84 -9.52 -8.44 -13.37
CA CYS A 84 -8.31 -7.99 -12.68
C CYS A 84 -8.56 -6.74 -11.83
N THR A 85 -9.33 -5.77 -12.36
CA THR A 85 -9.68 -4.55 -11.62
C THR A 85 -10.57 -4.87 -10.41
N SER A 86 -11.54 -5.79 -10.55
CA SER A 86 -12.37 -6.23 -9.43
C SER A 86 -11.55 -6.89 -8.32
N LEU A 87 -10.60 -7.76 -8.66
CA LEU A 87 -9.65 -8.33 -7.69
C LEU A 87 -8.80 -7.26 -7.00
N THR A 88 -8.37 -6.25 -7.74
CA THR A 88 -7.62 -5.10 -7.19
C THR A 88 -8.49 -4.29 -6.23
N ILE A 89 -9.77 -4.06 -6.55
CA ILE A 89 -10.73 -3.38 -5.67
C ILE A 89 -10.92 -4.19 -4.38
N CYS A 90 -11.11 -5.51 -4.47
CA CYS A 90 -11.18 -6.38 -3.30
C CYS A 90 -9.93 -6.25 -2.42
N GLY A 91 -8.75 -6.20 -3.03
CA GLY A 91 -7.50 -5.94 -2.32
C GLY A 91 -7.48 -4.60 -1.59
N TYR A 92 -8.00 -3.53 -2.21
CA TYR A 92 -8.12 -2.22 -1.55
C TYR A 92 -9.13 -2.24 -0.40
N VAL A 93 -10.26 -2.93 -0.54
CA VAL A 93 -11.22 -3.10 0.56
C VAL A 93 -10.59 -3.80 1.76
N VAL A 94 -9.86 -4.90 1.53
CA VAL A 94 -9.13 -5.59 2.61
C VAL A 94 -8.10 -4.67 3.27
N GLN A 95 -7.37 -3.85 2.50
CA GLN A 95 -6.43 -2.86 3.05
C GLN A 95 -7.14 -1.83 3.94
N VAL A 96 -8.30 -1.31 3.51
CA VAL A 96 -9.11 -0.38 4.32
C VAL A 96 -9.52 -1.02 5.63
N LEU A 97 -10.04 -2.24 5.60
CA LEU A 97 -10.44 -2.99 6.80
C LEU A 97 -9.26 -3.19 7.76
N LEU A 98 -8.09 -3.58 7.24
CA LEU A 98 -6.89 -3.74 8.06
C LEU A 98 -6.43 -2.41 8.68
N ILE A 99 -6.45 -1.31 7.92
CA ILE A 99 -6.05 0.01 8.44
C ILE A 99 -6.98 0.47 9.56
N VAL A 100 -8.30 0.28 9.41
CA VAL A 100 -9.28 0.66 10.45
C VAL A 100 -9.11 -0.19 11.72
N GLN A 101 -8.67 -1.45 11.59
CA GLN A 101 -8.42 -2.34 12.72
C GLN A 101 -7.10 -2.05 13.46
N ILE A 102 -6.17 -1.27 12.86
CA ILE A 102 -4.91 -0.90 13.50
C ILE A 102 -5.21 0.01 14.69
N ASN A 103 -5.07 -0.54 15.89
CA ASN A 103 -5.21 0.20 17.13
C ASN A 103 -3.85 0.36 17.79
N MET A 104 -3.33 1.59 17.84
CA MET A 104 -2.02 1.92 18.39
C MET A 104 -1.95 1.79 19.93
N THR A 105 -3.10 1.63 20.59
CA THR A 105 -3.17 1.43 22.05
C THR A 105 -3.12 -0.04 22.46
N LYS A 106 -3.18 -0.98 21.49
CA LYS A 106 -3.05 -2.41 21.76
C LYS A 106 -1.60 -2.84 21.94
N ALA A 107 -1.41 -4.03 22.51
CA ALA A 107 -0.08 -4.62 22.70
C ALA A 107 0.79 -4.54 21.43
N ILE A 108 2.04 -4.14 21.59
CA ILE A 108 3.02 -3.88 20.52
C ILE A 108 3.08 -5.03 19.50
N LEU A 109 3.06 -6.28 19.97
CA LEU A 109 3.11 -7.48 19.13
C LEU A 109 1.92 -7.59 18.17
N ASN A 110 0.71 -7.25 18.63
CA ASN A 110 -0.49 -7.29 17.79
C ASN A 110 -0.44 -6.23 16.69
N THR A 111 0.04 -5.04 17.01
CA THR A 111 0.18 -3.94 16.04
C THR A 111 1.24 -4.27 14.99
N GLN A 112 2.37 -4.90 15.37
CA GLN A 112 3.38 -5.36 14.41
C GLN A 112 2.84 -6.41 13.45
N LYS A 113 2.05 -7.38 13.95
CA LYS A 113 1.41 -8.40 13.11
C LYS A 113 0.42 -7.77 12.12
N GLN A 114 -0.40 -6.82 12.55
CA GLN A 114 -1.35 -6.11 11.68
C GLN A 114 -0.63 -5.31 10.58
N LEU A 115 0.48 -4.62 10.91
CA LEU A 115 1.30 -3.90 9.93
C LEU A 115 1.94 -4.84 8.91
N ALA A 116 2.42 -6.01 9.34
CA ALA A 116 2.98 -7.02 8.44
C ALA A 116 1.91 -7.59 7.49
N GLN A 117 0.69 -7.85 7.99
CA GLN A 117 -0.43 -8.28 7.17
C GLN A 117 -0.81 -7.21 6.15
N LEU A 118 -0.90 -5.95 6.54
CA LEU A 118 -1.19 -4.84 5.64
C LEU A 118 -0.15 -4.72 4.52
N GLU A 119 1.14 -4.85 4.83
CA GLU A 119 2.21 -4.88 3.83
C GLU A 119 2.02 -6.02 2.83
N ALA A 120 1.75 -7.23 3.32
CA ALA A 120 1.54 -8.39 2.47
C ALA A 120 0.36 -8.19 1.51
N VAL A 121 -0.75 -7.63 2.01
CA VAL A 121 -1.93 -7.33 1.18
C VAL A 121 -1.64 -6.22 0.16
N ILE A 122 -0.89 -5.18 0.52
CA ILE A 122 -0.50 -4.12 -0.43
C ILE A 122 0.34 -4.71 -1.56
N VAL A 123 1.36 -5.52 -1.23
CA VAL A 123 2.22 -6.18 -2.21
C VAL A 123 1.42 -7.12 -3.10
N GLY A 124 0.50 -7.91 -2.52
CA GLY A 124 -0.38 -8.83 -3.25
C GLY A 124 -1.30 -8.09 -4.23
N THR A 125 -1.97 -7.03 -3.76
CA THR A 125 -2.84 -6.19 -4.61
C THR A 125 -2.07 -5.59 -5.78
N TYR A 126 -0.85 -5.11 -5.55
CA TYR A 126 -0.02 -4.53 -6.60
C TYR A 126 0.41 -5.58 -7.64
N ARG A 127 0.73 -6.81 -7.20
CA ARG A 127 1.01 -7.93 -8.11
C ARG A 127 -0.17 -8.21 -9.05
N VAL A 128 -1.39 -8.20 -8.53
CA VAL A 128 -2.60 -8.39 -9.34
C VAL A 128 -2.77 -7.23 -10.32
N SER A 129 -2.57 -5.99 -9.87
CA SER A 129 -2.71 -4.81 -10.73
C SER A 129 -1.74 -4.83 -11.93
N ILE A 130 -0.53 -5.36 -11.76
CA ILE A 130 0.46 -5.41 -12.85
C ILE A 130 0.05 -6.41 -13.94
N LEU A 131 -0.71 -7.46 -13.60
CA LEU A 131 -1.20 -8.44 -14.58
C LEU A 131 -2.10 -7.83 -15.66
N GLN A 132 -2.61 -6.62 -15.44
CA GLN A 132 -3.40 -5.91 -16.44
C GLN A 132 -2.55 -5.38 -17.62
N ALA A 133 -1.24 -5.17 -17.43
CA ALA A 133 -0.40 -4.53 -18.42
C ALA A 133 -0.37 -5.26 -19.79
N PRO A 134 -0.23 -6.59 -19.89
CA PRO A 134 -0.31 -7.29 -21.16
C PRO A 134 -1.69 -7.20 -21.82
N ILE A 135 -2.78 -7.10 -21.04
CA ILE A 135 -4.15 -7.06 -21.55
C ILE A 135 -4.36 -5.79 -22.39
N TRP A 136 -3.73 -4.68 -22.01
CA TRP A 136 -3.78 -3.42 -22.75
C TRP A 136 -3.24 -3.51 -24.17
N THR A 137 -2.36 -4.46 -24.46
CA THR A 137 -1.83 -4.66 -25.82
C THR A 137 -2.89 -5.19 -26.78
N PHE A 138 -3.96 -5.80 -26.28
CA PHE A 138 -5.07 -6.34 -27.08
C PHE A 138 -6.23 -5.36 -27.26
N PHE A 139 -6.20 -4.22 -26.55
CA PHE A 139 -7.28 -3.24 -26.54
C PHE A 139 -7.60 -2.70 -27.95
N PHE A 140 -6.61 -2.57 -28.81
CA PHE A 140 -6.75 -1.98 -30.14
C PHE A 140 -7.06 -3.00 -31.24
N LEU A 141 -7.05 -4.31 -30.93
CA LEU A 141 -7.23 -5.37 -31.92
C LEU A 141 -8.72 -5.59 -32.25
N THR A 142 -9.23 -4.87 -33.25
CA THR A 142 -10.57 -5.09 -33.80
C THR A 142 -10.51 -6.10 -34.96
N LYS A 143 -11.66 -6.72 -35.32
CA LYS A 143 -11.76 -7.64 -36.48
C LYS A 143 -11.25 -7.01 -37.78
N GLY A 144 -11.66 -5.75 -37.99
CA GLY A 144 -11.22 -5.02 -39.19
C GLY A 144 -9.70 -4.84 -39.24
N MET A 145 -9.09 -4.48 -38.14
CA MET A 145 -7.64 -4.33 -38.03
C MET A 145 -6.93 -5.68 -38.20
N ILE A 146 -7.43 -6.76 -37.56
CA ILE A 146 -6.89 -8.11 -37.70
C ILE A 146 -6.90 -8.57 -39.18
N ALA A 147 -7.99 -8.29 -39.92
CA ALA A 147 -8.14 -8.67 -41.31
C ALA A 147 -7.21 -7.89 -42.26
N THR A 148 -6.81 -6.69 -41.88
CA THR A 148 -5.96 -5.81 -42.72
C THR A 148 -4.49 -5.77 -42.30
N MET A 149 -4.16 -6.37 -41.16
CA MET A 149 -2.78 -6.42 -40.64
C MET A 149 -1.86 -7.23 -41.52
N GLY A 150 -0.84 -6.57 -42.09
CA GLY A 150 0.25 -7.26 -42.74
C GLY A 150 1.22 -7.98 -41.81
N PRO A 151 2.11 -8.85 -42.33
CA PRO A 151 3.05 -9.64 -41.49
C PRO A 151 3.92 -8.79 -40.56
N ALA A 152 4.36 -7.62 -41.00
CA ALA A 152 5.17 -6.72 -40.22
C ALA A 152 4.42 -6.19 -38.94
N ALA A 153 3.14 -5.85 -39.12
CA ALA A 153 2.30 -5.39 -38.00
C ALA A 153 2.07 -6.49 -36.96
N TRP A 154 1.92 -7.75 -37.40
CA TRP A 154 1.82 -8.90 -36.50
C TRP A 154 3.11 -9.15 -35.70
N ILE A 155 4.28 -9.00 -36.37
CA ILE A 155 5.59 -9.12 -35.69
C ILE A 155 5.73 -8.03 -34.62
N ILE A 156 5.39 -6.78 -34.95
CA ILE A 156 5.44 -5.66 -33.97
C ILE A 156 4.50 -5.91 -32.80
N GLN A 157 3.24 -6.23 -33.08
CA GLN A 157 2.24 -6.50 -32.04
C GLN A 157 2.66 -7.67 -31.13
N GLY A 158 3.12 -8.77 -31.73
CA GLY A 158 3.60 -9.93 -30.97
C GLY A 158 4.82 -9.58 -30.10
N SER A 159 5.79 -8.84 -30.65
CA SER A 159 6.98 -8.42 -29.93
C SER A 159 6.62 -7.53 -28.72
N VAL A 160 5.74 -6.55 -28.91
CA VAL A 160 5.27 -5.68 -27.82
C VAL A 160 4.58 -6.51 -26.75
N THR A 161 3.67 -7.40 -27.13
CA THR A 161 2.96 -8.26 -26.17
C THR A 161 3.93 -9.16 -25.38
N VAL A 162 4.91 -9.78 -26.06
CA VAL A 162 5.93 -10.62 -25.41
C VAL A 162 6.77 -9.79 -24.42
N ILE A 163 7.19 -8.58 -24.79
CA ILE A 163 7.94 -7.69 -23.90
C ILE A 163 7.12 -7.37 -22.65
N PHE A 164 5.83 -7.04 -22.79
CA PHE A 164 4.96 -6.80 -21.64
C PHE A 164 4.79 -8.04 -20.76
N ILE A 165 4.59 -9.22 -21.34
CA ILE A 165 4.46 -10.49 -20.60
C ILE A 165 5.74 -10.79 -19.82
N VAL A 166 6.91 -10.73 -20.47
CA VAL A 166 8.21 -10.98 -19.82
C VAL A 166 8.47 -9.95 -18.72
N GLY A 167 8.19 -8.67 -19.00
CA GLY A 167 8.31 -7.60 -18.03
C GLY A 167 7.43 -7.81 -16.80
N VAL A 168 6.17 -8.19 -16.99
CA VAL A 168 5.23 -8.48 -15.91
C VAL A 168 5.66 -9.72 -15.10
N ILE A 169 6.08 -10.81 -15.75
CA ILE A 169 6.56 -12.00 -15.05
C ILE A 169 7.80 -11.66 -14.20
N TRP A 170 8.75 -10.92 -14.78
CA TRP A 170 9.95 -10.47 -14.08
C TRP A 170 9.58 -9.59 -12.86
N LEU A 171 8.71 -8.61 -13.06
CA LEU A 171 8.28 -7.70 -12.03
C LEU A 171 7.48 -8.43 -10.93
N TYR A 172 6.57 -9.34 -11.31
CA TYR A 172 5.80 -10.17 -10.39
C TYR A 172 6.69 -11.00 -9.47
N ARG A 173 7.77 -11.58 -10.00
CA ARG A 173 8.75 -12.33 -9.21
C ARG A 173 9.58 -11.43 -8.28
N LYS A 174 9.88 -10.22 -8.70
CA LYS A 174 10.70 -9.26 -7.92
C LYS A 174 9.91 -8.51 -6.85
N ILE A 175 8.62 -8.29 -7.06
CA ILE A 175 7.73 -7.65 -6.10
C ILE A 175 7.37 -8.65 -5.00
N THR A 176 8.12 -8.60 -3.90
CA THR A 176 7.96 -9.47 -2.74
C THR A 176 8.17 -8.65 -1.47
N VAL A 177 7.52 -9.02 -0.37
CA VAL A 177 7.69 -8.35 0.93
C VAL A 177 9.17 -8.30 1.34
N ALA A 178 9.95 -9.33 1.02
CA ALA A 178 11.40 -9.37 1.28
C ALA A 178 12.21 -8.28 0.54
N ASN A 179 11.68 -7.75 -0.57
CA ASN A 179 12.36 -6.71 -1.35
C ASN A 179 11.85 -5.29 -1.05
N ILE A 180 10.93 -5.12 -0.09
CA ILE A 180 10.22 -3.86 0.17
C ILE A 180 11.17 -2.73 0.60
N ASP A 181 12.30 -3.05 1.20
CA ASP A 181 13.31 -2.09 1.64
C ASP A 181 14.24 -1.59 0.52
N LYS A 182 14.21 -2.22 -0.65
CA LYS A 182 15.02 -1.80 -1.80
C LYS A 182 14.52 -0.46 -2.35
N LYS A 183 15.44 0.44 -2.72
CA LYS A 183 15.13 1.79 -3.21
C LYS A 183 14.12 1.79 -4.37
N TRP A 184 14.32 0.91 -5.37
CA TRP A 184 13.43 0.79 -6.53
C TRP A 184 12.02 0.34 -6.16
N MET A 185 11.90 -0.63 -5.21
CA MET A 185 10.62 -1.13 -4.73
C MET A 185 9.89 -0.04 -3.92
N ARG A 186 10.62 0.69 -3.07
CA ARG A 186 10.09 1.81 -2.32
C ARG A 186 9.59 2.92 -3.25
N MET A 187 10.31 3.22 -4.34
CA MET A 187 9.91 4.19 -5.35
C MET A 187 8.65 3.72 -6.10
N LEU A 188 8.58 2.43 -6.46
CA LEU A 188 7.43 1.81 -7.15
C LEU A 188 6.16 1.82 -6.27
N LEU A 189 6.32 1.50 -4.98
CA LEU A 189 5.24 1.46 -4.01
C LEU A 189 5.05 2.81 -3.28
N ASN A 190 5.81 3.84 -3.68
CA ASN A 190 5.67 5.17 -3.12
C ASN A 190 4.24 5.67 -3.36
N GLY A 191 3.63 6.12 -2.30
CA GLY A 191 2.23 6.53 -2.37
C GLY A 191 1.19 5.40 -2.15
N LEU A 192 1.56 4.10 -2.12
CA LEU A 192 0.61 3.01 -1.85
C LEU A 192 0.42 2.70 -0.34
N GLY A 193 1.14 3.40 0.53
CA GLY A 193 1.03 3.24 1.99
C GLY A 193 2.22 2.57 2.65
N VAL A 194 3.20 2.08 1.89
CA VAL A 194 4.41 1.41 2.42
C VAL A 194 5.24 2.36 3.27
N GLU A 195 5.32 3.63 2.90
CA GLU A 195 6.05 4.63 3.69
C GLU A 195 5.42 4.88 5.06
N GLN A 196 4.08 4.91 5.13
CA GLN A 196 3.33 5.07 6.38
C GLN A 196 3.56 3.87 7.30
N ILE A 197 3.57 2.66 6.76
CA ILE A 197 3.86 1.44 7.50
C ILE A 197 5.31 1.44 8.00
N GLY A 198 6.26 1.85 7.17
CA GLY A 198 7.67 2.00 7.57
C GLY A 198 7.86 3.01 8.72
N ARG A 199 7.11 4.12 8.72
CA ARG A 199 7.09 5.09 9.83
C ARG A 199 6.49 4.49 11.10
N ALA A 200 5.37 3.77 10.98
CA ALA A 200 4.74 3.10 12.11
C ALA A 200 5.64 2.02 12.73
N ARG A 201 6.36 1.23 11.91
CA ARG A 201 7.32 0.24 12.41
C ARG A 201 8.49 0.88 13.17
N ARG A 202 9.05 1.98 12.65
CA ARG A 202 10.11 2.72 13.36
C ARG A 202 9.63 3.23 14.70
N PHE A 203 8.45 3.81 14.76
CA PHE A 203 7.85 4.28 16.00
C PHE A 203 7.67 3.16 17.05
N ILE A 204 7.16 2.00 16.64
CA ILE A 204 7.00 0.84 17.52
C ILE A 204 8.37 0.34 18.04
N ARG A 205 9.40 0.39 17.20
CA ARG A 205 10.78 0.02 17.60
C ARG A 205 11.32 0.98 18.65
N GLU A 206 11.20 2.29 18.42
CA GLU A 206 11.62 3.32 19.37
C GLU A 206 10.94 3.14 20.76
N ILE A 207 9.60 2.91 20.79
CA ILE A 207 8.89 2.64 22.06
C ILE A 207 9.47 1.41 22.77
N ARG A 208 9.80 0.36 22.03
CA ARG A 208 10.35 -0.87 22.60
C ARG A 208 11.75 -0.66 23.19
N GLU A 209 12.59 0.09 22.51
CA GLU A 209 13.96 0.42 22.97
C GLU A 209 13.90 1.27 24.23
N PHE A 210 13.07 2.31 24.28
CA PHE A 210 12.86 3.12 25.48
C PHE A 210 12.21 2.34 26.66
N GLY A 211 11.36 1.35 26.39
CA GLY A 211 10.77 0.51 27.42
C GLY A 211 11.68 -0.59 27.95
N ALA A 212 12.82 -0.86 27.29
CA ALA A 212 13.84 -1.82 27.73
C ALA A 212 14.96 -1.13 28.55
N GLU A 213 15.11 0.18 28.45
CA GLU A 213 16.09 0.98 29.18
C GLU A 213 15.53 1.57 30.50
N ALA A 214 14.23 1.45 30.75
CA ALA A 214 13.54 1.88 31.97
C ALA A 214 13.25 0.69 32.88
#